data_4a75ade056533d4aa92c492a3947fdd4
#
_entry.id   4a75ade056533d4aa92c492a3947fdd4
#
_cell.length_a   1.000
_cell.length_b   1.000
_cell.length_c   1.000
_cell.angle_alpha   90.00
_cell.angle_beta   90.00
_cell.angle_gamma   90.00
#
_symmetry.space_group_name_H-M   'P 1'
#
loop_
_entity.id
_entity.type
_entity.pdbx_description
1 polymer ?
#
loop_
_entity_poly.entity_id
_entity_poly.type
_entity_poly.pdbx_seq_one_letter_code
_entity_poly.pdbx_strand_id
1 'polypeptide(L)'
;IERVNGAMGWLPPPSEGIPGVVVIGTEAIRRGFDPVCLQQAQRVAAAPGVTDVVLNPDAHAGYGAPIGCVLASPTHIYPGPVGVDMKCSMSLLQLDLPGEALRDQQVRRELIHAIAERTPTGAGKGQRSVRKGRPVGVRLGFKAVTQGITAEVCRSLGVPLEWAARCEDASHTGHDGTRQALERRLDDLLETGRFPEYDGKIEQLGSYGGGNHFGEASVVEVVSDDEARRTARHFGLVDGGIAFMSHCGSRGFGYHLATNQFKTLQHWFAREDLPLPGGEKQLVYAPLGTPQADDYLDDL
;
A
#
# COMPACT_ATOMS: atom_id res chain seq x y z
N ILE A 1 -24.31 4.80 -11.09
CA ILE A 1 -23.81 3.41 -10.97
C ILE A 1 -24.98 2.48 -11.19
N GLU A 2 -24.92 1.68 -12.25
CA GLU A 2 -25.90 0.65 -12.57
C GLU A 2 -25.72 -0.57 -11.63
N ARG A 3 -26.82 -1.21 -11.25
CA ARG A 3 -26.75 -2.40 -10.39
C ARG A 3 -26.44 -3.65 -11.23
N VAL A 4 -25.38 -4.36 -10.85
CA VAL A 4 -25.09 -5.70 -11.40
C VAL A 4 -25.68 -6.79 -10.51
N ASN A 5 -25.41 -6.72 -9.18
CA ASN A 5 -25.98 -7.62 -8.17
C ASN A 5 -26.03 -6.97 -6.79
N GLY A 6 -26.24 -7.74 -5.72
CA GLY A 6 -26.31 -7.23 -4.34
C GLY A 6 -25.05 -6.54 -3.84
N ALA A 7 -23.88 -6.98 -4.31
CA ALA A 7 -22.56 -6.52 -3.85
C ALA A 7 -21.76 -5.76 -4.92
N MET A 8 -22.31 -5.62 -6.15
CA MET A 8 -21.55 -5.09 -7.28
C MET A 8 -22.40 -4.17 -8.15
N GLY A 9 -21.81 -3.11 -8.63
CA GLY A 9 -22.36 -2.19 -9.61
C GLY A 9 -21.39 -1.91 -10.76
N TRP A 10 -21.87 -1.21 -11.75
CA TRP A 10 -21.14 -0.83 -12.95
C TRP A 10 -21.30 0.66 -13.21
N LEU A 11 -20.19 1.37 -13.35
CA LEU A 11 -20.17 2.73 -13.82
C LEU A 11 -19.82 2.70 -15.31
N PRO A 12 -20.76 3.06 -16.21
CA PRO A 12 -20.54 3.01 -17.64
C PRO A 12 -19.34 3.87 -18.07
N PRO A 13 -18.65 3.46 -19.14
CA PRO A 13 -17.57 4.26 -19.71
C PRO A 13 -18.07 5.60 -20.22
N PRO A 14 -17.25 6.67 -20.16
CA PRO A 14 -17.64 7.98 -20.67
C PRO A 14 -17.73 8.04 -22.19
N SER A 15 -17.07 7.13 -22.91
CA SER A 15 -17.12 6.99 -24.37
C SER A 15 -16.77 5.59 -24.84
N GLU A 16 -17.01 5.30 -26.10
CA GLU A 16 -16.63 4.02 -26.74
C GLU A 16 -15.11 3.81 -26.70
N GLY A 17 -14.69 2.58 -26.47
CA GLY A 17 -13.28 2.18 -26.38
C GLY A 17 -12.62 2.41 -25.02
N ILE A 18 -13.31 3.03 -24.06
CA ILE A 18 -12.83 3.16 -22.68
C ILE A 18 -13.47 2.06 -21.84
N PRO A 19 -12.73 1.38 -20.92
CA PRO A 19 -13.35 0.42 -20.02
C PRO A 19 -14.31 1.11 -19.04
N GLY A 20 -15.38 0.43 -18.68
CA GLY A 20 -16.23 0.83 -17.56
C GLY A 20 -15.57 0.51 -16.24
N VAL A 21 -16.13 1.02 -15.14
CA VAL A 21 -15.59 0.83 -13.80
C VAL A 21 -16.48 -0.13 -13.01
N VAL A 22 -15.89 -1.21 -12.49
CA VAL A 22 -16.56 -2.09 -11.54
C VAL A 22 -16.59 -1.40 -10.17
N VAL A 23 -17.73 -1.40 -9.51
CA VAL A 23 -17.91 -0.80 -8.19
C VAL A 23 -18.35 -1.87 -7.19
N ILE A 24 -17.48 -2.18 -6.24
CA ILE A 24 -17.77 -3.14 -5.18
C ILE A 24 -18.48 -2.43 -4.03
N GLY A 25 -19.60 -2.96 -3.57
CA GLY A 25 -20.35 -2.43 -2.44
C GLY A 25 -21.84 -2.75 -2.50
N THR A 26 -22.49 -2.70 -1.37
CA THR A 26 -23.95 -2.76 -1.27
C THR A 26 -24.58 -1.55 -1.96
N GLU A 27 -25.89 -1.60 -2.18
CA GLU A 27 -26.60 -0.46 -2.79
C GLU A 27 -26.45 0.83 -1.97
N ALA A 28 -26.44 0.73 -0.65
CA ALA A 28 -26.25 1.88 0.23
C ALA A 28 -24.86 2.51 0.04
N ILE A 29 -23.81 1.69 -0.06
CA ILE A 29 -22.45 2.14 -0.34
C ILE A 29 -22.38 2.80 -1.72
N ARG A 30 -22.92 2.13 -2.75
CA ARG A 30 -22.88 2.67 -4.13
C ARG A 30 -23.60 4.00 -4.28
N ARG A 31 -24.66 4.25 -3.52
CA ARG A 31 -25.35 5.55 -3.50
C ARG A 31 -24.59 6.63 -2.74
N GLY A 32 -23.68 6.25 -1.86
CA GLY A 32 -22.88 7.15 -1.03
C GLY A 32 -21.56 7.64 -1.67
N PHE A 33 -21.20 7.13 -2.86
CA PHE A 33 -19.97 7.56 -3.50
C PHE A 33 -19.98 9.05 -3.87
N ASP A 34 -18.91 9.75 -3.51
CA ASP A 34 -18.67 11.13 -3.92
C ASP A 34 -18.59 11.21 -5.45
N PRO A 35 -19.30 12.15 -6.09
CA PRO A 35 -19.21 12.39 -7.52
C PRO A 35 -17.78 12.65 -8.03
N VAL A 36 -16.92 13.30 -7.23
CA VAL A 36 -15.51 13.52 -7.57
C VAL A 36 -14.75 12.19 -7.66
N CYS A 37 -14.99 11.27 -6.73
CA CYS A 37 -14.43 9.92 -6.77
C CYS A 37 -14.80 9.19 -8.08
N LEU A 38 -16.06 9.24 -8.47
CA LEU A 38 -16.54 8.60 -9.71
C LEU A 38 -15.93 9.23 -10.96
N GLN A 39 -15.82 10.57 -11.00
CA GLN A 39 -15.14 11.27 -12.10
C GLN A 39 -13.66 10.93 -12.20
N GLN A 40 -12.97 10.83 -11.06
CA GLN A 40 -11.58 10.39 -11.03
C GLN A 40 -11.43 8.96 -11.56
N ALA A 41 -12.31 8.05 -11.17
CA ALA A 41 -12.30 6.67 -11.67
C ALA A 41 -12.49 6.59 -13.19
N GLN A 42 -13.38 7.39 -13.76
CA GLN A 42 -13.58 7.48 -15.21
C GLN A 42 -12.37 8.07 -15.94
N ARG A 43 -11.67 9.05 -15.33
CA ARG A 43 -10.40 9.57 -15.89
C ARG A 43 -9.29 8.52 -15.87
N VAL A 44 -9.19 7.75 -14.78
CA VAL A 44 -8.26 6.63 -14.68
C VAL A 44 -8.57 5.58 -15.76
N ALA A 45 -9.84 5.23 -15.96
CA ALA A 45 -10.25 4.29 -17.00
C ALA A 45 -9.90 4.76 -18.41
N ALA A 46 -9.91 6.08 -18.65
CA ALA A 46 -9.54 6.68 -19.93
C ALA A 46 -8.03 6.84 -20.12
N ALA A 47 -7.21 6.51 -19.13
CA ALA A 47 -5.76 6.66 -19.22
C ALA A 47 -5.13 5.58 -20.13
N PRO A 48 -4.01 5.88 -20.83
CA PRO A 48 -3.41 4.98 -21.81
C PRO A 48 -3.08 3.60 -21.25
N GLY A 49 -3.50 2.54 -21.94
CA GLY A 49 -3.19 1.15 -21.59
C GLY A 49 -3.94 0.60 -20.37
N VAL A 50 -4.83 1.36 -19.75
CA VAL A 50 -5.71 0.86 -18.70
C VAL A 50 -6.77 -0.05 -19.29
N THR A 51 -6.88 -1.26 -18.77
CA THR A 51 -7.83 -2.29 -19.22
C THR A 51 -8.98 -2.49 -18.25
N ASP A 52 -8.73 -2.32 -16.95
CA ASP A 52 -9.72 -2.55 -15.91
C ASP A 52 -9.57 -1.54 -14.80
N VAL A 53 -10.71 -1.13 -14.24
CA VAL A 53 -10.77 -0.26 -13.04
C VAL A 53 -11.83 -0.79 -12.09
N VAL A 54 -11.45 -0.92 -10.81
CA VAL A 54 -12.33 -1.37 -9.74
C VAL A 54 -12.31 -0.35 -8.61
N LEU A 55 -13.47 0.07 -8.13
CA LEU A 55 -13.62 0.84 -6.90
C LEU A 55 -14.03 -0.08 -5.75
N ASN A 56 -13.24 -0.09 -4.70
CA ASN A 56 -13.54 -0.77 -3.45
C ASN A 56 -14.64 -0.03 -2.65
N PRO A 57 -15.25 -0.69 -1.65
CA PRO A 57 -16.37 -0.11 -0.89
C PRO A 57 -16.04 1.19 -0.14
N ASP A 58 -14.79 1.41 0.21
CA ASP A 58 -14.27 2.58 0.92
C ASP A 58 -13.68 3.65 -0.02
N ALA A 59 -13.81 3.48 -1.33
CA ALA A 59 -13.19 4.39 -2.27
C ALA A 59 -13.72 5.82 -2.12
N HIS A 60 -12.79 6.77 -2.16
CA HIS A 60 -13.08 8.20 -2.01
C HIS A 60 -12.12 9.04 -2.86
N ALA A 61 -12.41 10.33 -3.00
CA ALA A 61 -11.58 11.23 -3.79
C ALA A 61 -10.13 11.26 -3.28
N GLY A 62 -9.19 11.10 -4.22
CA GLY A 62 -7.75 11.10 -3.98
C GLY A 62 -7.02 12.12 -4.85
N TYR A 63 -5.73 11.94 -5.03
CA TYR A 63 -4.85 12.79 -5.83
C TYR A 63 -4.73 12.23 -7.25
N GLY A 64 -5.61 12.69 -8.18
CA GLY A 64 -5.63 12.26 -9.57
C GLY A 64 -6.36 10.92 -9.82
N ALA A 65 -6.24 9.97 -8.90
CA ALA A 65 -7.01 8.74 -8.86
C ALA A 65 -7.74 8.61 -7.52
N PRO A 66 -8.87 7.90 -7.45
CA PRO A 66 -9.52 7.62 -6.16
C PRO A 66 -8.59 6.78 -5.25
N ILE A 67 -8.61 7.06 -3.96
CA ILE A 67 -8.10 6.12 -2.95
C ILE A 67 -9.09 4.95 -2.86
N GLY A 68 -8.59 3.71 -2.72
CA GLY A 68 -9.42 2.51 -2.82
C GLY A 68 -9.76 2.10 -4.26
N CYS A 69 -9.06 2.65 -5.25
CA CYS A 69 -9.13 2.27 -6.64
C CYS A 69 -8.05 1.24 -6.98
N VAL A 70 -8.42 0.21 -7.73
CA VAL A 70 -7.49 -0.72 -8.37
C VAL A 70 -7.59 -0.53 -9.87
N LEU A 71 -6.46 -0.35 -10.54
CA LEU A 71 -6.38 -0.33 -11.99
C LEU A 71 -5.44 -1.43 -12.50
N ALA A 72 -5.77 -2.00 -13.65
CA ALA A 72 -4.89 -2.89 -14.38
C ALA A 72 -4.42 -2.21 -15.67
N SER A 73 -3.11 -2.29 -15.92
CA SER A 73 -2.50 -1.85 -17.16
C SER A 73 -1.35 -2.78 -17.52
N PRO A 74 -1.47 -3.58 -18.59
CA PRO A 74 -0.42 -4.50 -18.98
C PRO A 74 0.76 -3.82 -19.70
N THR A 75 0.65 -2.54 -20.00
CA THR A 75 1.62 -1.80 -20.86
C THR A 75 2.21 -0.56 -20.22
N HIS A 76 1.66 -0.08 -19.11
CA HIS A 76 2.11 1.18 -18.48
C HIS A 76 2.12 1.06 -16.96
N ILE A 77 3.03 1.77 -16.31
CA ILE A 77 3.00 2.02 -14.87
C ILE A 77 2.37 3.38 -14.57
N TYR A 78 1.69 3.45 -13.44
CA TYR A 78 0.99 4.65 -12.95
C TYR A 78 1.38 4.94 -11.50
N PRO A 79 2.45 5.68 -11.23
CA PRO A 79 2.89 5.99 -9.86
C PRO A 79 1.83 6.71 -9.02
N GLY A 80 0.98 7.54 -9.66
CA GLY A 80 -0.07 8.29 -8.97
C GLY A 80 -1.07 7.42 -8.23
N PRO A 81 -1.72 6.48 -8.91
CA PRO A 81 -2.62 5.50 -8.28
C PRO A 81 -1.97 4.59 -7.23
N VAL A 82 -0.69 4.27 -7.35
CA VAL A 82 0.06 3.56 -6.29
C VAL A 82 0.16 4.43 -5.03
N GLY A 83 0.25 5.74 -5.21
CA GLY A 83 0.33 6.70 -4.11
C GLY A 83 1.75 6.97 -3.64
N VAL A 84 1.84 7.95 -2.73
CA VAL A 84 3.13 8.39 -2.18
C VAL A 84 3.63 7.51 -1.03
N ASP A 85 2.79 6.65 -0.47
CA ASP A 85 3.21 5.64 0.50
C ASP A 85 3.40 4.31 -0.22
N MET A 86 4.50 4.22 -0.98
CA MET A 86 4.86 2.99 -1.69
C MET A 86 4.88 1.81 -0.73
N LYS A 87 4.37 0.64 -1.16
CA LYS A 87 4.23 -0.54 -0.31
C LYS A 87 3.35 -0.32 0.94
N CYS A 88 2.42 0.65 0.91
CA CYS A 88 1.34 0.67 1.89
C CYS A 88 0.54 -0.62 1.79
N SER A 89 0.41 -1.34 2.89
CA SER A 89 -0.16 -2.68 2.87
C SER A 89 -0.88 -3.03 4.17
N MET A 90 -1.77 -4.03 4.05
CA MET A 90 -2.45 -4.64 5.18
C MET A 90 -1.81 -5.97 5.51
N SER A 91 -1.56 -6.20 6.80
CA SER A 91 -1.10 -7.51 7.31
C SER A 91 -2.10 -8.03 8.33
N LEU A 92 -2.37 -9.33 8.31
CA LEU A 92 -3.26 -9.98 9.26
C LEU A 92 -2.52 -11.12 9.96
N LEU A 93 -2.54 -11.09 11.29
CA LEU A 93 -1.96 -12.11 12.14
C LEU A 93 -3.06 -12.80 12.93
N GLN A 94 -3.28 -14.10 12.70
CA GLN A 94 -4.14 -14.91 13.57
C GLN A 94 -3.39 -15.15 14.89
N LEU A 95 -4.02 -14.78 16.00
CA LEU A 95 -3.49 -15.04 17.34
C LEU A 95 -4.07 -16.34 17.90
N ASP A 96 -3.30 -17.03 18.71
CA ASP A 96 -3.75 -18.21 19.47
C ASP A 96 -4.48 -17.78 20.75
N LEU A 97 -5.57 -17.04 20.56
CA LEU A 97 -6.41 -16.48 21.62
C LEU A 97 -7.88 -16.55 21.20
N PRO A 98 -8.78 -16.97 22.12
CA PRO A 98 -10.21 -16.97 21.83
C PRO A 98 -10.79 -15.55 21.88
N GLY A 99 -11.79 -15.28 21.04
CA GLY A 99 -12.44 -13.97 20.95
C GLY A 99 -13.10 -13.52 22.26
N GLU A 100 -13.54 -14.44 23.10
CA GLU A 100 -14.08 -14.17 24.43
C GLU A 100 -13.12 -13.35 25.30
N ALA A 101 -11.81 -13.49 25.11
CA ALA A 101 -10.82 -12.72 25.87
C ALA A 101 -10.97 -11.21 25.64
N LEU A 102 -11.44 -10.79 24.46
CA LEU A 102 -11.69 -9.37 24.16
C LEU A 102 -13.01 -8.84 24.75
N ARG A 103 -13.86 -9.68 25.35
CA ARG A 103 -15.05 -9.20 26.06
C ARG A 103 -14.68 -8.53 27.38
N ASP A 104 -13.56 -8.93 28.00
CA ASP A 104 -13.05 -8.29 29.20
C ASP A 104 -12.43 -6.94 28.87
N GLN A 105 -12.92 -5.89 29.53
CA GLN A 105 -12.44 -4.52 29.31
C GLN A 105 -10.98 -4.36 29.78
N GLN A 106 -10.56 -5.05 30.82
CA GLN A 106 -9.19 -4.97 31.32
C GLN A 106 -8.22 -5.60 30.31
N VAL A 107 -8.56 -6.77 29.75
CA VAL A 107 -7.77 -7.43 28.70
C VAL A 107 -7.63 -6.53 27.49
N ARG A 108 -8.71 -5.90 27.02
CA ARG A 108 -8.63 -4.93 25.90
C ARG A 108 -7.70 -3.76 26.22
N ARG A 109 -7.82 -3.20 27.42
CA ARG A 109 -6.96 -2.08 27.86
C ARG A 109 -5.49 -2.50 27.92
N GLU A 110 -5.19 -3.65 28.51
CA GLU A 110 -3.82 -4.18 28.62
C GLU A 110 -3.22 -4.46 27.23
N LEU A 111 -4.00 -5.03 26.32
CA LEU A 111 -3.58 -5.29 24.94
C LEU A 111 -3.23 -3.98 24.21
N ILE A 112 -4.12 -2.98 24.26
CA ILE A 112 -3.89 -1.67 23.62
C ILE A 112 -2.65 -1.00 24.21
N HIS A 113 -2.48 -1.02 25.53
CA HIS A 113 -1.30 -0.45 26.18
C HIS A 113 -0.02 -1.20 25.78
N ALA A 114 -0.07 -2.53 25.71
CA ALA A 114 1.07 -3.35 25.30
C ALA A 114 1.48 -3.08 23.84
N ILE A 115 0.53 -2.86 22.95
CA ILE A 115 0.79 -2.46 21.57
C ILE A 115 1.39 -1.06 21.53
N ALA A 116 0.77 -0.08 22.19
CA ALA A 116 1.22 1.31 22.20
C ALA A 116 2.63 1.49 22.80
N GLU A 117 3.00 0.67 23.78
CA GLU A 117 4.35 0.67 24.37
C GLU A 117 5.44 0.12 23.43
N ARG A 118 5.06 -0.59 22.37
CA ARG A 118 5.99 -1.27 21.45
C ARG A 118 6.00 -0.67 20.05
N THR A 119 4.96 0.05 19.68
CA THR A 119 4.76 0.55 18.32
C THR A 119 4.91 2.07 18.28
N PRO A 120 5.95 2.60 17.64
CA PRO A 120 6.10 4.04 17.47
C PRO A 120 4.95 4.61 16.63
N THR A 121 4.47 5.79 17.04
CA THR A 121 3.42 6.55 16.36
C THR A 121 3.88 7.98 16.13
N GLY A 122 3.17 8.72 15.27
CA GLY A 122 3.49 10.10 14.91
C GLY A 122 4.26 10.20 13.59
N ALA A 123 4.16 11.35 12.93
CA ALA A 123 4.72 11.59 11.60
C ALA A 123 6.03 12.38 11.67
N GLY A 124 7.02 12.00 10.85
CA GLY A 124 8.28 12.73 10.70
C GLY A 124 8.96 13.01 12.04
N LYS A 125 9.35 14.26 12.27
CA LYS A 125 9.98 14.72 13.54
C LYS A 125 9.06 14.60 14.77
N GLY A 126 7.77 14.38 14.57
CA GLY A 126 6.80 14.12 15.63
C GLY A 126 6.68 12.65 16.04
N GLN A 127 7.46 11.76 15.43
CA GLN A 127 7.45 10.36 15.83
C GLN A 127 7.88 10.19 17.29
N ARG A 128 7.05 9.51 18.06
CA ARG A 128 7.31 9.27 19.49
C ARG A 128 8.14 8.01 19.65
N SER A 129 9.22 8.09 20.40
CA SER A 129 9.95 6.90 20.84
C SER A 129 9.07 6.07 21.78
N VAL A 130 9.20 4.77 21.72
CA VAL A 130 8.47 3.83 22.58
C VAL A 130 9.41 3.07 23.51
N ARG A 131 8.91 2.79 24.73
CA ARG A 131 9.71 2.20 25.82
C ARG A 131 10.24 0.80 25.49
N LYS A 132 9.46 0.00 24.78
CA LYS A 132 9.73 -1.44 24.51
C LYS A 132 9.84 -1.74 23.01
N GLY A 133 9.88 -0.70 22.17
CA GLY A 133 10.04 -0.86 20.73
C GLY A 133 11.45 -1.32 20.37
N ARG A 134 11.54 -1.96 19.22
CA ARG A 134 12.82 -2.28 18.58
C ARG A 134 13.02 -1.32 17.42
N PRO A 135 13.78 -0.23 17.59
CA PRO A 135 14.00 0.73 16.52
C PRO A 135 14.77 0.07 15.38
N VAL A 136 14.39 0.37 14.17
CA VAL A 136 15.14 0.02 12.97
C VAL A 136 16.25 1.06 12.83
N GLY A 137 17.48 0.70 13.17
CA GLY A 137 18.62 1.61 12.94
C GLY A 137 18.95 1.71 11.46
N VAL A 138 19.63 2.80 11.05
CA VAL A 138 19.94 3.13 9.66
C VAL A 138 20.53 1.94 8.88
N ARG A 139 21.52 1.25 9.46
CA ARG A 139 22.15 0.09 8.82
C ARG A 139 21.20 -1.08 8.59
N LEU A 140 20.33 -1.38 9.55
CA LEU A 140 19.35 -2.45 9.41
C LEU A 140 18.26 -2.06 8.43
N GLY A 141 17.82 -0.81 8.47
CA GLY A 141 16.87 -0.26 7.52
C GLY A 141 17.38 -0.32 6.08
N PHE A 142 18.63 0.10 5.85
CA PHE A 142 19.26 -0.04 4.54
C PHE A 142 19.25 -1.49 4.04
N LYS A 143 19.61 -2.45 4.89
CA LYS A 143 19.54 -3.88 4.53
C LYS A 143 18.11 -4.33 4.23
N ALA A 144 17.14 -3.90 5.01
CA ALA A 144 15.75 -4.30 4.80
C ALA A 144 15.20 -3.79 3.45
N VAL A 145 15.51 -2.55 3.07
CA VAL A 145 15.02 -1.98 1.80
C VAL A 145 15.78 -2.45 0.57
N THR A 146 17.06 -2.85 0.71
CA THR A 146 17.88 -3.30 -0.43
C THR A 146 17.95 -4.82 -0.58
N GLN A 147 17.70 -5.57 0.48
CA GLN A 147 17.86 -7.03 0.51
C GLN A 147 16.56 -7.77 0.82
N GLY A 148 15.51 -7.03 1.22
CA GLY A 148 14.25 -7.62 1.65
C GLY A 148 14.36 -8.36 2.99
N ILE A 149 13.43 -9.26 3.24
CA ILE A 149 13.28 -10.01 4.48
C ILE A 149 14.22 -11.23 4.48
N THR A 150 15.49 -10.97 4.73
CA THR A 150 16.50 -12.02 4.90
C THR A 150 16.48 -12.62 6.31
N ALA A 151 17.11 -13.78 6.49
CA ALA A 151 17.26 -14.38 7.82
C ALA A 151 18.01 -13.49 8.83
N GLU A 152 18.92 -12.62 8.36
CA GLU A 152 19.59 -11.63 9.21
C GLU A 152 18.63 -10.53 9.64
N VAL A 153 17.84 -10.00 8.72
CA VAL A 153 16.82 -8.96 8.99
C VAL A 153 15.78 -9.51 9.97
N CYS A 154 15.23 -10.71 9.71
CA CYS A 154 14.27 -11.35 10.60
C CYS A 154 14.82 -11.51 12.03
N ARG A 155 16.03 -12.05 12.17
CA ARG A 155 16.66 -12.21 13.50
C ARG A 155 16.86 -10.88 14.21
N SER A 156 17.29 -9.86 13.50
CA SER A 156 17.54 -8.53 14.07
C SER A 156 16.25 -7.85 14.53
N LEU A 157 15.16 -8.05 13.80
CA LEU A 157 13.83 -7.52 14.14
C LEU A 157 13.09 -8.42 15.15
N GLY A 158 13.56 -9.66 15.36
CA GLY A 158 12.87 -10.65 16.19
C GLY A 158 11.59 -11.16 15.54
N VAL A 159 11.56 -11.19 14.21
CA VAL A 159 10.49 -11.78 13.41
C VAL A 159 10.80 -13.25 13.17
N PRO A 160 9.85 -14.17 13.35
CA PRO A 160 10.03 -15.57 13.02
C PRO A 160 10.42 -15.75 11.54
N LEU A 161 11.43 -16.58 11.27
CA LEU A 161 11.94 -16.74 9.91
C LEU A 161 10.90 -17.32 8.95
N GLU A 162 10.03 -18.19 9.45
CA GLU A 162 8.91 -18.75 8.67
C GLU A 162 7.91 -17.72 8.19
N TRP A 163 7.88 -16.53 8.78
CA TRP A 163 7.03 -15.44 8.31
C TRP A 163 7.60 -14.75 7.05
N ALA A 164 8.89 -14.90 6.79
CA ALA A 164 9.51 -14.35 5.57
C ALA A 164 8.83 -14.88 4.30
N ALA A 165 8.41 -16.16 4.29
CA ALA A 165 7.71 -16.77 3.16
C ALA A 165 6.30 -16.18 2.91
N ARG A 166 5.77 -15.36 3.80
CA ARG A 166 4.48 -14.68 3.68
C ARG A 166 4.63 -13.19 3.31
N CYS A 167 5.86 -12.72 3.21
CA CYS A 167 6.15 -11.37 2.74
C CYS A 167 6.16 -11.35 1.21
N GLU A 168 5.78 -10.21 0.66
CA GLU A 168 5.88 -9.99 -0.78
C GLU A 168 7.34 -10.10 -1.23
N ASP A 169 7.57 -10.79 -2.32
CA ASP A 169 8.88 -10.99 -2.92
C ASP A 169 8.95 -10.25 -4.25
N ALA A 170 9.97 -9.43 -4.45
CA ALA A 170 10.21 -8.70 -5.68
C ALA A 170 10.33 -9.59 -6.91
N SER A 171 10.67 -10.87 -6.76
CA SER A 171 10.72 -11.84 -7.86
C SER A 171 9.37 -12.02 -8.59
N HIS A 172 8.27 -11.64 -7.97
CA HIS A 172 6.93 -11.72 -8.57
C HIS A 172 6.58 -10.52 -9.46
N THR A 173 7.37 -9.47 -9.46
CA THR A 173 7.08 -8.25 -10.24
C THR A 173 7.39 -8.40 -11.72
N GLY A 174 8.14 -9.42 -12.13
CA GLY A 174 8.65 -9.59 -13.50
C GLY A 174 9.68 -8.52 -13.89
N HIS A 175 10.13 -7.70 -12.95
CA HIS A 175 11.19 -6.72 -13.14
C HIS A 175 12.54 -7.31 -12.71
N ASP A 176 13.54 -7.23 -13.59
CA ASP A 176 14.88 -7.78 -13.36
C ASP A 176 15.78 -6.84 -12.52
N GLY A 177 15.19 -5.93 -11.75
CA GLY A 177 15.90 -5.04 -10.84
C GLY A 177 16.81 -5.82 -9.90
N THR A 178 18.08 -5.47 -9.85
CA THR A 178 19.02 -6.14 -8.99
C THR A 178 19.20 -5.36 -7.69
N ARG A 179 19.47 -6.07 -6.58
CA ARG A 179 19.92 -5.45 -5.34
C ARG A 179 21.01 -4.40 -5.56
N GLN A 180 21.98 -4.69 -6.44
CA GLN A 180 23.07 -3.77 -6.74
C GLN A 180 22.61 -2.51 -7.49
N ALA A 181 21.56 -2.60 -8.30
CA ALA A 181 20.97 -1.44 -8.96
C ALA A 181 20.31 -0.52 -7.92
N LEU A 182 19.54 -1.07 -6.98
CA LEU A 182 18.92 -0.32 -5.90
C LEU A 182 19.97 0.30 -4.96
N GLU A 183 21.00 -0.45 -4.57
CA GLU A 183 22.10 0.07 -3.75
C GLU A 183 22.78 1.26 -4.44
N ARG A 184 23.16 1.14 -5.72
CA ARG A 184 23.77 2.24 -6.49
C ARG A 184 22.86 3.46 -6.60
N ARG A 185 21.56 3.22 -6.79
CA ARG A 185 20.57 4.30 -6.87
C ARG A 185 20.44 5.06 -5.55
N LEU A 186 20.41 4.36 -4.42
CA LEU A 186 20.38 4.99 -3.10
C LEU A 186 21.68 5.76 -2.83
N ASP A 187 22.82 5.19 -3.17
CA ASP A 187 24.12 5.86 -3.04
C ASP A 187 24.16 7.16 -3.86
N ASP A 188 23.72 7.14 -5.13
CA ASP A 188 23.62 8.33 -5.97
C ASP A 188 22.67 9.39 -5.38
N LEU A 189 21.53 8.98 -4.84
CA LEU A 189 20.60 9.90 -4.20
C LEU A 189 21.18 10.55 -2.95
N LEU A 190 21.99 9.81 -2.18
CA LEU A 190 22.66 10.29 -0.97
C LEU A 190 23.83 11.24 -1.34
N GLU A 191 24.71 10.82 -2.26
CA GLU A 191 25.87 11.61 -2.69
C GLU A 191 25.45 12.93 -3.34
N THR A 192 24.37 12.94 -4.10
CA THR A 192 23.83 14.14 -4.76
C THR A 192 22.93 15.00 -3.87
N GLY A 193 22.73 14.61 -2.61
CA GLY A 193 21.84 15.32 -1.67
C GLY A 193 20.35 15.26 -2.06
N ARG A 194 19.99 14.40 -3.00
CA ARG A 194 18.59 14.22 -3.43
C ARG A 194 17.75 13.38 -2.46
N PHE A 195 18.37 12.84 -1.40
CA PHE A 195 17.66 12.16 -0.33
C PHE A 195 17.93 12.85 1.04
N PRO A 196 17.38 14.04 1.27
CA PRO A 196 17.58 14.76 2.52
C PRO A 196 16.95 14.02 3.70
N GLU A 197 17.57 14.13 4.87
CA GLU A 197 17.11 13.51 6.13
C GLU A 197 16.93 11.97 6.02
N TYR A 198 17.76 11.30 5.22
CA TYR A 198 17.68 9.86 4.96
C TYR A 198 17.62 9.04 6.26
N ASP A 199 18.55 9.27 7.19
CA ASP A 199 18.63 8.52 8.45
C ASP A 199 17.32 8.59 9.23
N GLY A 200 16.75 9.77 9.38
CA GLY A 200 15.48 9.94 10.06
C GLY A 200 14.27 9.36 9.33
N LYS A 201 14.36 9.18 8.00
CA LYS A 201 13.30 8.53 7.22
C LYS A 201 13.40 7.01 7.30
N ILE A 202 14.61 6.46 7.22
CA ILE A 202 14.82 5.01 7.33
C ILE A 202 14.50 4.49 8.73
N GLU A 203 14.77 5.27 9.78
CA GLU A 203 14.43 4.94 11.16
C GLU A 203 12.91 4.93 11.45
N GLN A 204 12.09 5.48 10.55
CA GLN A 204 10.64 5.40 10.66
C GLN A 204 10.07 4.04 10.19
N LEU A 205 10.85 3.22 9.51
CA LEU A 205 10.41 1.88 9.10
C LEU A 205 9.97 1.05 10.31
N GLY A 206 8.91 0.27 10.15
CA GLY A 206 8.34 -0.54 11.22
C GLY A 206 7.53 0.26 12.26
N SER A 207 7.16 1.51 11.95
CA SER A 207 6.27 2.33 12.78
C SER A 207 4.96 2.65 12.09
N TYR A 208 3.89 2.89 12.85
CA TYR A 208 2.61 3.29 12.25
C TYR A 208 2.62 4.72 11.73
N GLY A 209 3.23 5.63 12.45
CA GLY A 209 3.15 7.05 12.11
C GLY A 209 1.77 7.65 12.40
N GLY A 210 1.20 8.32 11.41
CA GLY A 210 -0.11 8.98 11.49
C GLY A 210 -0.93 8.75 10.22
N GLY A 211 -2.03 9.47 10.09
CA GLY A 211 -2.94 9.33 8.96
C GLY A 211 -3.82 8.10 9.09
N ASN A 212 -3.96 7.33 8.00
CA ASN A 212 -4.76 6.12 7.92
C ASN A 212 -4.05 4.85 8.41
N HIS A 213 -2.82 4.94 8.93
CA HIS A 213 -2.11 3.79 9.49
C HIS A 213 -2.64 3.42 10.87
N PHE A 214 -2.89 2.14 11.09
CA PHE A 214 -3.46 1.64 12.34
C PHE A 214 -3.05 0.20 12.64
N GLY A 215 -3.29 -0.22 13.89
CA GLY A 215 -3.26 -1.61 14.32
C GLY A 215 -4.51 -1.92 15.13
N GLU A 216 -5.18 -3.02 14.83
CA GLU A 216 -6.46 -3.39 15.39
C GLU A 216 -6.51 -4.87 15.74
N ALA A 217 -7.03 -5.19 16.93
CA ALA A 217 -7.35 -6.55 17.31
C ALA A 217 -8.86 -6.78 17.16
N SER A 218 -9.22 -7.73 16.33
CA SER A 218 -10.61 -8.03 15.97
C SER A 218 -10.94 -9.50 16.21
N VAL A 219 -12.21 -9.80 16.48
CA VAL A 219 -12.69 -11.19 16.50
C VAL A 219 -12.99 -11.61 15.07
N VAL A 220 -12.48 -12.77 14.68
CA VAL A 220 -12.75 -13.35 13.37
C VAL A 220 -14.16 -13.95 13.35
N GLU A 221 -14.98 -13.58 12.40
CA GLU A 221 -16.25 -14.18 12.10
C GLU A 221 -16.23 -14.78 10.70
N VAL A 222 -16.38 -16.09 10.60
CA VAL A 222 -16.46 -16.79 9.31
C VAL A 222 -17.91 -16.95 8.93
N VAL A 223 -18.35 -16.23 7.89
CA VAL A 223 -19.72 -16.35 7.39
C VAL A 223 -20.05 -17.78 6.95
N SER A 224 -21.33 -18.16 7.04
CA SER A 224 -21.78 -19.56 6.97
C SER A 224 -21.88 -20.14 5.55
N ASP A 225 -21.01 -19.72 4.61
CA ASP A 225 -20.93 -20.35 3.28
C ASP A 225 -19.63 -21.15 3.12
N ASP A 226 -19.64 -22.08 2.15
CA ASP A 226 -18.51 -22.99 1.96
C ASP A 226 -17.28 -22.34 1.35
N GLU A 227 -17.44 -21.27 0.58
CA GLU A 227 -16.34 -20.49 0.02
C GLU A 227 -15.61 -19.71 1.12
N ALA A 228 -16.34 -19.01 1.97
CA ALA A 228 -15.79 -18.31 3.12
C ALA A 228 -15.02 -19.25 4.05
N ARG A 229 -15.56 -20.44 4.32
CA ARG A 229 -14.87 -21.46 5.13
C ARG A 229 -13.59 -21.98 4.46
N ARG A 230 -13.57 -22.17 3.15
CA ARG A 230 -12.37 -22.56 2.41
C ARG A 230 -11.32 -21.46 2.46
N THR A 231 -11.72 -20.22 2.23
CA THR A 231 -10.86 -19.04 2.28
C THR A 231 -10.25 -18.85 3.68
N ALA A 232 -11.08 -18.92 4.73
CA ALA A 232 -10.60 -18.82 6.11
C ALA A 232 -9.54 -19.90 6.42
N ARG A 233 -9.79 -21.16 6.03
CA ARG A 233 -8.81 -22.25 6.22
C ARG A 233 -7.52 -22.02 5.43
N HIS A 234 -7.61 -21.51 4.20
CA HIS A 234 -6.45 -21.21 3.37
C HIS A 234 -5.54 -20.16 4.02
N PHE A 235 -6.12 -19.14 4.63
CA PHE A 235 -5.39 -18.09 5.35
C PHE A 235 -5.09 -18.42 6.80
N GLY A 236 -5.49 -19.60 7.30
CA GLY A 236 -5.28 -20.01 8.69
C GLY A 236 -6.09 -19.21 9.70
N LEU A 237 -7.23 -18.65 9.27
CA LEU A 237 -8.14 -17.91 10.14
C LEU A 237 -9.02 -18.87 10.94
N VAL A 238 -9.19 -18.58 12.23
CA VAL A 238 -9.99 -19.38 13.17
C VAL A 238 -11.25 -18.59 13.53
N ASP A 239 -12.40 -19.19 13.23
CA ASP A 239 -13.70 -18.61 13.60
C ASP A 239 -13.81 -18.44 15.12
N GLY A 240 -14.25 -17.27 15.58
CA GLY A 240 -14.27 -16.91 17.00
C GLY A 240 -12.90 -16.64 17.62
N GLY A 241 -11.81 -16.74 16.88
CA GLY A 241 -10.46 -16.38 17.31
C GLY A 241 -10.18 -14.89 17.20
N ILE A 242 -9.02 -14.44 17.70
CA ILE A 242 -8.56 -13.06 17.57
C ILE A 242 -7.56 -12.97 16.42
N ALA A 243 -7.76 -12.03 15.51
CA ALA A 243 -6.76 -11.62 14.54
C ALA A 243 -6.31 -10.18 14.82
N PHE A 244 -5.03 -9.91 14.60
CA PHE A 244 -4.47 -8.56 14.65
C PHE A 244 -4.23 -8.07 13.23
N MET A 245 -4.92 -7.00 12.85
CA MET A 245 -4.77 -6.33 11.57
C MET A 245 -3.82 -5.15 11.73
N SER A 246 -2.89 -5.00 10.80
CA SER A 246 -1.94 -3.90 10.77
C SER A 246 -1.95 -3.24 9.39
N HIS A 247 -2.19 -1.95 9.36
CA HIS A 247 -2.08 -1.11 8.17
C HIS A 247 -0.90 -0.15 8.34
N CYS A 248 0.15 -0.36 7.58
CA CYS A 248 1.32 0.52 7.56
C CYS A 248 2.03 0.43 6.20
N GLY A 249 3.01 1.29 5.98
CA GLY A 249 3.74 1.37 4.72
C GLY A 249 5.20 1.78 4.90
N SER A 250 5.79 2.29 3.84
CA SER A 250 7.21 2.67 3.74
C SER A 250 7.56 3.97 4.45
N ARG A 251 6.61 4.64 5.06
CA ARG A 251 6.81 5.86 5.83
C ARG A 251 7.49 6.96 5.01
N GLY A 252 8.30 7.82 5.67
CA GLY A 252 9.03 8.90 5.01
C GLY A 252 10.03 8.45 3.95
N PHE A 253 10.48 7.20 4.01
CA PHE A 253 11.39 6.63 3.01
C PHE A 253 10.69 6.51 1.65
N GLY A 254 9.63 5.71 1.54
CA GLY A 254 8.90 5.55 0.28
C GLY A 254 8.20 6.82 -0.19
N TYR A 255 7.68 7.65 0.74
CA TYR A 255 7.16 8.96 0.38
C TYR A 255 8.17 9.81 -0.39
N HIS A 256 9.44 9.78 0.03
CA HIS A 256 10.49 10.54 -0.63
C HIS A 256 10.78 10.02 -2.04
N LEU A 257 10.94 8.69 -2.18
CA LEU A 257 11.16 8.05 -3.48
C LEU A 257 9.99 8.32 -4.43
N ALA A 258 8.75 8.06 -4.01
CA ALA A 258 7.56 8.32 -4.79
C ALA A 258 7.47 9.78 -5.27
N THR A 259 7.73 10.74 -4.38
CA THR A 259 7.71 12.17 -4.73
C THR A 259 8.77 12.52 -5.77
N ASN A 260 9.95 11.92 -5.70
CA ASN A 260 11.00 12.12 -6.71
C ASN A 260 10.59 11.53 -8.06
N GLN A 261 10.04 10.31 -8.08
CA GLN A 261 9.54 9.67 -9.30
C GLN A 261 8.41 10.49 -9.96
N PHE A 262 7.48 10.98 -9.17
CA PHE A 262 6.44 11.87 -9.68
C PHE A 262 7.00 13.11 -10.39
N LYS A 263 7.92 13.81 -9.73
CA LYS A 263 8.56 15.00 -10.32
C LYS A 263 9.32 14.65 -11.59
N THR A 264 10.05 13.56 -11.60
CA THR A 264 10.80 13.10 -12.77
C THR A 264 9.87 12.84 -13.95
N LEU A 265 8.77 12.12 -13.75
CA LEU A 265 7.79 11.87 -14.80
C LEU A 265 7.06 13.13 -15.25
N GLN A 266 6.69 14.03 -14.33
CA GLN A 266 6.06 15.30 -14.69
C GLN A 266 7.01 16.18 -15.54
N HIS A 267 8.30 16.23 -15.20
CA HIS A 267 9.30 16.94 -16.02
C HIS A 267 9.49 16.27 -17.38
N TRP A 268 9.48 14.94 -17.44
CA TRP A 268 9.54 14.22 -18.71
C TRP A 268 8.33 14.52 -19.58
N PHE A 269 7.11 14.48 -19.06
CA PHE A 269 5.89 14.87 -19.77
C PHE A 269 5.97 16.29 -20.33
N ALA A 270 6.43 17.25 -19.52
CA ALA A 270 6.57 18.63 -19.94
C ALA A 270 7.65 18.83 -21.03
N ARG A 271 8.76 18.09 -20.95
CA ARG A 271 9.85 18.16 -21.93
C ARG A 271 9.45 17.57 -23.29
N GLU A 272 8.72 16.46 -23.28
CA GLU A 272 8.29 15.74 -24.49
C GLU A 272 6.91 16.20 -24.99
N ASP A 273 6.34 17.24 -24.38
CA ASP A 273 4.99 17.76 -24.69
C ASP A 273 3.90 16.67 -24.71
N LEU A 274 3.96 15.74 -23.74
CA LEU A 274 3.02 14.63 -23.65
C LEU A 274 1.69 15.09 -23.07
N PRO A 275 0.54 14.62 -23.63
CA PRO A 275 -0.77 14.96 -23.09
C PRO A 275 -1.00 14.30 -21.73
N LEU A 276 -1.42 15.11 -20.75
CA LEU A 276 -1.80 14.60 -19.43
C LEU A 276 -3.16 13.89 -19.52
N PRO A 277 -3.30 12.64 -19.04
CA PRO A 277 -4.58 11.93 -19.00
C PRO A 277 -5.65 12.75 -18.26
N GLY A 278 -6.74 13.10 -18.94
CA GLY A 278 -7.78 13.98 -18.40
C GLY A 278 -7.33 15.35 -17.90
N GLY A 279 -6.16 15.84 -18.34
CA GLY A 279 -5.54 17.07 -17.85
C GLY A 279 -4.94 16.94 -16.44
N GLU A 280 -4.82 15.74 -15.89
CA GLU A 280 -4.46 15.48 -14.50
C GLU A 280 -2.94 15.20 -14.35
N LYS A 281 -2.23 16.13 -13.71
CA LYS A 281 -0.76 16.03 -13.51
C LYS A 281 -0.33 14.82 -12.68
N GLN A 282 -1.24 14.25 -11.91
CA GLN A 282 -0.96 13.10 -11.05
C GLN A 282 -1.24 11.76 -11.74
N LEU A 283 -1.78 11.78 -12.97
CA LEU A 283 -1.91 10.60 -13.82
C LEU A 283 -0.77 10.44 -14.81
N VAL A 284 0.39 11.03 -14.55
CA VAL A 284 1.60 10.73 -15.34
C VAL A 284 1.93 9.26 -15.26
N TYR A 285 2.43 8.72 -16.36
CA TYR A 285 2.68 7.29 -16.54
C TYR A 285 4.00 7.07 -17.28
N ALA A 286 4.49 5.83 -17.29
CA ALA A 286 5.55 5.43 -18.20
C ALA A 286 5.23 4.09 -18.85
N PRO A 287 5.47 3.93 -20.16
CA PRO A 287 5.36 2.63 -20.83
C PRO A 287 6.37 1.65 -20.25
N LEU A 288 5.96 0.40 -20.05
CA LEU A 288 6.88 -0.68 -19.64
C LEU A 288 8.00 -0.85 -20.68
N GLY A 289 9.22 -1.15 -20.22
CA GLY A 289 10.41 -1.25 -21.06
C GLY A 289 11.05 0.10 -21.40
N THR A 290 10.62 1.18 -20.76
CA THR A 290 11.30 2.49 -20.85
C THR A 290 12.15 2.73 -19.60
N PRO A 291 13.25 3.49 -19.71
CA PRO A 291 14.08 3.83 -18.53
C PRO A 291 13.28 4.46 -17.38
N GLN A 292 12.23 5.24 -17.69
CA GLN A 292 11.38 5.86 -16.69
C GLN A 292 10.54 4.84 -15.91
N ALA A 293 10.08 3.79 -16.59
CA ALA A 293 9.34 2.70 -15.93
C ALA A 293 10.29 1.86 -15.07
N ASP A 294 11.47 1.53 -15.62
CA ASP A 294 12.48 0.74 -14.91
C ASP A 294 12.97 1.47 -13.64
N ASP A 295 13.27 2.77 -13.74
CA ASP A 295 13.63 3.61 -12.58
C ASP A 295 12.56 3.60 -11.47
N TYR A 296 11.27 3.64 -11.85
CA TYR A 296 10.18 3.57 -10.87
C TYR A 296 10.07 2.19 -10.24
N LEU A 297 10.19 1.13 -11.04
CA LEU A 297 10.11 -0.25 -10.56
C LEU A 297 11.28 -0.61 -9.65
N ASP A 298 12.46 -0.06 -9.90
CA ASP A 298 13.63 -0.19 -9.01
C ASP A 298 13.39 0.47 -7.64
N ASP A 299 12.67 1.60 -7.61
CA ASP A 299 12.33 2.30 -6.36
C ASP A 299 11.17 1.64 -5.59
N LEU A 300 10.29 0.90 -6.29
CA LEU A 300 9.12 0.24 -5.71
C LEU A 300 9.48 -1.05 -4.95
#